data_e5f919f8fa81ec338960a4501dad539a
#
_entry.id   e5f919f8fa81ec338960a4501dad539a
#
_cell.length_a   1.000
_cell.length_b   1.000
_cell.length_c   1.000
_cell.angle_alpha   90.00
_cell.angle_beta   90.00
_cell.angle_gamma   90.00
#
_symmetry.space_group_name_H-M   'P 1'
#
loop_
_entity.id
_entity.type
_entity.pdbx_description
1 polymer ?
#
loop_
_entity_poly.entity_id
_entity_poly.type
_entity_poly.pdbx_seq_one_letter_code
_entity_poly.pdbx_strand_id
1 'polypeptide(L)'
;MATIRPFRAIRPVSDKAAQVAALPYDVLNSEEAREVVKGNPYSFLHIDKAEIDLDLAVSPYDNSVYEKASENLQRLMQEEVLIQDEEPCLYIYQLTMQGRTQSGLVVCTSIDEYTDNTIKKHERTRHEKEQDRIRHVDICNANTGPIFSTYRAKEDVTKLIVTWQKNHTPIYQFTADDGVEHVIWKIAEIDAISALVESFEEIPSLYIADGHHRSASAVKVGLMRREQYPNYTGEEEFNFFLSVLFPHDELSIWDYNRVVKDLNGLSQDQFLQQISHYFYVERAYVSPYKPTEPKSFGMYLDQGWYKLTVKEETFDAYDVVKRLDVSILQDHLLSQVLQIHDPRADSRIDFVGGIRGLEELERLVNRGDYKVAFALYPTSMEDLLAIADAGEVMPPKSTWFEPKLRSGLFIHSLN
;
A
#
# COMPACT_ATOMS: atom_id res chain seq x y z
N MET A 1 15.66 16.57 6.61
CA MET A 1 16.39 15.80 5.60
C MET A 1 16.13 14.35 5.94
N ALA A 2 15.90 13.49 4.94
CA ALA A 2 15.51 12.12 5.21
C ALA A 2 16.71 11.25 5.58
N THR A 3 16.62 10.55 6.69
CA THR A 3 17.65 9.61 7.16
C THR A 3 17.30 8.18 6.76
N ILE A 4 18.24 7.48 6.16
CA ILE A 4 18.15 6.04 5.91
C ILE A 4 19.21 5.31 6.71
N ARG A 5 18.87 4.12 7.21
CA ARG A 5 19.77 3.31 8.02
C ARG A 5 19.87 1.89 7.45
N PRO A 6 21.09 1.34 7.29
CA PRO A 6 21.28 -0.09 7.03
C PRO A 6 20.85 -0.90 8.27
N PHE A 7 20.41 -2.13 8.07
CA PHE A 7 19.91 -2.98 9.15
C PHE A 7 20.27 -4.46 8.93
N ARG A 8 20.23 -5.24 9.99
CA ARG A 8 20.45 -6.68 9.96
C ARG A 8 19.14 -7.39 9.63
N ALA A 9 18.82 -7.50 8.33
CA ALA A 9 17.57 -8.09 7.89
C ALA A 9 17.46 -9.56 8.32
N ILE A 10 16.29 -9.94 8.85
CA ILE A 10 15.84 -11.32 8.86
C ILE A 10 15.19 -11.55 7.51
N ARG A 11 15.64 -12.57 6.77
CA ARG A 11 15.22 -12.83 5.39
C ARG A 11 15.31 -14.31 5.04
N PRO A 12 14.58 -14.80 4.03
CA PRO A 12 14.63 -16.20 3.65
C PRO A 12 16.01 -16.61 3.09
N VAL A 13 16.35 -17.89 3.20
CA VAL A 13 17.42 -18.48 2.40
C VAL A 13 17.02 -18.48 0.93
N SER A 14 18.02 -18.45 0.00
CA SER A 14 17.73 -18.15 -1.41
C SER A 14 16.76 -19.12 -2.09
N ASP A 15 16.82 -20.40 -1.75
CA ASP A 15 15.94 -21.44 -2.30
C ASP A 15 14.51 -21.43 -1.71
N LYS A 16 14.26 -20.63 -0.67
CA LYS A 16 12.97 -20.48 -0.01
C LYS A 16 12.28 -19.13 -0.29
N ALA A 17 13.00 -18.17 -0.89
CA ALA A 17 12.47 -16.82 -1.07
C ALA A 17 11.11 -16.77 -1.77
N ALA A 18 10.92 -17.51 -2.85
CA ALA A 18 9.64 -17.57 -3.57
C ALA A 18 8.50 -18.22 -2.75
N GLN A 19 8.83 -19.21 -1.89
CA GLN A 19 7.85 -19.88 -1.04
C GLN A 19 7.44 -19.03 0.16
N VAL A 20 8.38 -18.22 0.69
CA VAL A 20 8.13 -17.34 1.83
C VAL A 20 7.36 -16.08 1.40
N ALA A 21 7.72 -15.49 0.26
CA ALA A 21 7.15 -14.25 -0.23
C ALA A 21 5.62 -14.29 -0.32
N ALA A 22 4.94 -13.39 0.38
CA ALA A 22 3.48 -13.35 0.44
C ALA A 22 2.95 -11.96 0.14
N LEU A 23 1.71 -11.87 -0.36
CA LEU A 23 0.99 -10.60 -0.46
C LEU A 23 0.79 -9.99 0.94
N PRO A 24 0.72 -8.66 1.05
CA PRO A 24 0.45 -7.99 2.32
C PRO A 24 -0.86 -8.46 2.95
N TYR A 25 -0.91 -8.43 4.27
CA TYR A 25 -2.01 -8.95 5.10
C TYR A 25 -3.41 -8.42 4.75
N ASP A 26 -3.49 -7.24 4.16
CA ASP A 26 -4.73 -6.52 3.85
C ASP A 26 -5.24 -6.72 2.40
N VAL A 27 -4.51 -7.47 1.59
CA VAL A 27 -4.89 -7.81 0.20
C VAL A 27 -5.84 -9.00 0.15
N LEU A 28 -5.68 -9.97 1.06
CA LEU A 28 -6.47 -11.20 1.11
C LEU A 28 -7.33 -11.24 2.38
N ASN A 29 -8.55 -11.76 2.28
CA ASN A 29 -9.30 -12.16 3.46
C ASN A 29 -8.76 -13.49 4.04
N SER A 30 -9.24 -13.91 5.23
CA SER A 30 -8.70 -15.11 5.89
C SER A 30 -9.03 -16.41 5.17
N GLU A 31 -10.14 -16.49 4.43
CA GLU A 31 -10.51 -17.65 3.64
C GLU A 31 -9.61 -17.77 2.39
N GLU A 32 -9.42 -16.67 1.66
CA GLU A 32 -8.49 -16.60 0.53
C GLU A 32 -7.06 -16.94 0.97
N ALA A 33 -6.62 -16.43 2.13
CA ALA A 33 -5.30 -16.72 2.65
C ALA A 33 -5.11 -18.22 2.96
N ARG A 34 -6.13 -18.90 3.55
CA ARG A 34 -6.08 -20.35 3.76
C ARG A 34 -5.95 -21.16 2.47
N GLU A 35 -6.63 -20.71 1.40
CA GLU A 35 -6.51 -21.36 0.09
C GLU A 35 -5.10 -21.19 -0.51
N VAL A 36 -4.57 -19.96 -0.43
CA VAL A 36 -3.25 -19.62 -0.99
C VAL A 36 -2.11 -20.40 -0.32
N VAL A 37 -2.20 -20.64 1.00
CA VAL A 37 -1.12 -21.35 1.73
C VAL A 37 -1.21 -22.88 1.66
N LYS A 38 -2.23 -23.44 1.01
CA LYS A 38 -2.35 -24.90 0.90
C LYS A 38 -1.10 -25.55 0.30
N GLY A 39 -0.46 -26.42 1.08
CA GLY A 39 0.78 -27.11 0.68
C GLY A 39 2.05 -26.27 0.78
N ASN A 40 1.97 -25.04 1.27
CA ASN A 40 3.13 -24.18 1.49
C ASN A 40 3.26 -23.77 2.98
N PRO A 41 3.93 -24.55 3.83
CA PRO A 41 4.09 -24.26 5.25
C PRO A 41 5.07 -23.10 5.52
N TYR A 42 5.75 -22.58 4.49
CA TYR A 42 6.73 -21.51 4.61
C TYR A 42 6.15 -20.13 4.26
N SER A 43 4.92 -20.07 3.70
CA SER A 43 4.28 -18.82 3.32
C SER A 43 4.26 -17.84 4.49
N PHE A 44 4.67 -16.61 4.24
CA PHE A 44 4.66 -15.56 5.27
C PHE A 44 3.25 -15.16 5.73
N LEU A 45 2.20 -15.59 5.02
CA LEU A 45 0.81 -15.46 5.47
C LEU A 45 0.55 -16.18 6.81
N HIS A 46 1.29 -17.24 7.14
CA HIS A 46 1.24 -17.88 8.46
C HIS A 46 1.70 -16.96 9.61
N ILE A 47 2.41 -15.85 9.28
CA ILE A 47 2.83 -14.83 10.23
C ILE A 47 1.93 -13.60 10.14
N ASP A 48 1.76 -13.03 8.94
CA ASP A 48 0.99 -11.80 8.75
C ASP A 48 -0.53 -11.98 8.97
N LYS A 49 -1.05 -13.20 8.81
CA LYS A 49 -2.45 -13.62 8.96
C LYS A 49 -2.57 -14.93 9.76
N ALA A 50 -1.92 -14.98 10.93
CA ALA A 50 -1.79 -16.20 11.70
C ALA A 50 -3.11 -16.83 12.17
N GLU A 51 -4.24 -16.09 12.08
CA GLU A 51 -5.57 -16.65 12.30
C GLU A 51 -5.91 -17.80 11.34
N ILE A 52 -5.18 -17.95 10.22
CA ILE A 52 -5.40 -19.07 9.28
C ILE A 52 -4.97 -20.40 9.84
N ASP A 53 -4.10 -20.41 10.85
CA ASP A 53 -3.60 -21.60 11.54
C ASP A 53 -4.42 -21.96 12.78
N LEU A 54 -5.44 -21.16 13.09
CA LEU A 54 -6.31 -21.36 14.27
C LEU A 54 -7.72 -21.82 13.86
N ASP A 55 -8.52 -22.22 14.86
CA ASP A 55 -9.91 -22.59 14.65
C ASP A 55 -10.71 -21.42 14.02
N LEU A 56 -11.63 -21.72 13.12
CA LEU A 56 -12.46 -20.74 12.42
C LEU A 56 -13.30 -19.86 13.34
N ALA A 57 -13.58 -20.32 14.57
CA ALA A 57 -14.32 -19.56 15.58
C ALA A 57 -13.46 -18.49 16.27
N VAL A 58 -12.13 -18.55 16.13
CA VAL A 58 -11.22 -17.54 16.72
C VAL A 58 -11.31 -16.23 15.93
N SER A 59 -11.55 -15.15 16.66
CA SER A 59 -11.52 -13.81 16.03
C SER A 59 -10.13 -13.48 15.49
N PRO A 60 -10.00 -12.89 14.30
CA PRO A 60 -8.71 -12.44 13.77
C PRO A 60 -7.96 -11.42 14.67
N TYR A 61 -8.65 -10.86 15.66
CA TYR A 61 -8.12 -9.89 16.62
C TYR A 61 -7.91 -10.47 18.02
N ASP A 62 -8.03 -11.81 18.19
CA ASP A 62 -7.75 -12.49 19.46
C ASP A 62 -6.24 -12.48 19.73
N ASN A 63 -5.85 -12.46 21.03
CA ASN A 63 -4.43 -12.46 21.40
C ASN A 63 -3.68 -13.70 20.92
N SER A 64 -4.35 -14.85 20.86
CA SER A 64 -3.77 -16.10 20.36
C SER A 64 -3.29 -16.00 18.90
N VAL A 65 -3.88 -15.08 18.10
CA VAL A 65 -3.43 -14.84 16.72
C VAL A 65 -2.03 -14.23 16.69
N TYR A 66 -1.76 -13.26 17.56
CA TYR A 66 -0.45 -12.59 17.62
C TYR A 66 0.62 -13.50 18.25
N GLU A 67 0.23 -14.29 19.26
CA GLU A 67 1.10 -15.32 19.84
C GLU A 67 1.47 -16.35 18.75
N LYS A 68 0.49 -16.79 17.94
CA LYS A 68 0.71 -17.70 16.82
C LYS A 68 1.61 -17.12 15.74
N ALA A 69 1.47 -15.82 15.42
CA ALA A 69 2.35 -15.12 14.51
C ALA A 69 3.81 -15.15 14.99
N SER A 70 4.04 -14.87 16.27
CA SER A 70 5.37 -14.93 16.89
C SER A 70 5.94 -16.35 16.91
N GLU A 71 5.14 -17.36 17.26
CA GLU A 71 5.54 -18.77 17.19
C GLU A 71 5.96 -19.19 15.79
N ASN A 72 5.18 -18.81 14.77
CA ASN A 72 5.48 -19.12 13.37
C ASN A 72 6.77 -18.44 12.90
N LEU A 73 6.99 -17.17 13.29
CA LEU A 73 8.23 -16.46 12.98
C LEU A 73 9.44 -17.17 13.60
N GLN A 74 9.36 -17.53 14.90
CA GLN A 74 10.42 -18.26 15.59
C GLN A 74 10.65 -19.64 14.98
N ARG A 75 9.60 -20.37 14.59
CA ARG A 75 9.70 -21.67 13.92
C ARG A 75 10.48 -21.54 12.62
N LEU A 76 10.14 -20.58 11.75
CA LEU A 76 10.86 -20.40 10.47
C LEU A 76 12.34 -20.02 10.68
N MET A 77 12.67 -19.32 11.75
CA MET A 77 14.08 -19.04 12.13
C MET A 77 14.78 -20.29 12.66
N GLN A 78 14.14 -21.09 13.52
CA GLN A 78 14.71 -22.34 14.04
C GLN A 78 14.91 -23.40 12.96
N GLU A 79 14.03 -23.43 11.95
CA GLU A 79 14.15 -24.30 10.77
C GLU A 79 15.14 -23.78 9.73
N GLU A 80 15.83 -22.67 10.01
CA GLU A 80 16.75 -21.98 9.09
C GLU A 80 16.15 -21.61 7.73
N VAL A 81 14.81 -21.51 7.66
CA VAL A 81 14.09 -20.96 6.50
C VAL A 81 14.31 -19.46 6.41
N LEU A 82 14.30 -18.80 7.57
CA LEU A 82 14.67 -17.40 7.74
C LEU A 82 16.00 -17.31 8.47
N ILE A 83 16.90 -16.50 7.95
CA ILE A 83 18.23 -16.22 8.52
C ILE A 83 18.36 -14.71 8.78
N GLN A 84 19.10 -14.33 9.80
CA GLN A 84 19.47 -12.96 10.04
C GLN A 84 20.85 -12.66 9.47
N ASP A 85 20.98 -11.53 8.75
CA ASP A 85 22.29 -11.08 8.27
C ASP A 85 23.19 -10.69 9.45
N GLU A 86 24.48 -11.02 9.35
CA GLU A 86 25.46 -10.77 10.41
C GLU A 86 25.76 -9.28 10.57
N GLU A 87 25.85 -8.55 9.44
CA GLU A 87 26.15 -7.13 9.39
C GLU A 87 24.99 -6.32 8.85
N PRO A 88 24.85 -5.04 9.26
CA PRO A 88 23.86 -4.14 8.71
C PRO A 88 24.08 -3.91 7.22
N CYS A 89 23.04 -4.05 6.41
CA CYS A 89 23.08 -3.92 4.96
C CYS A 89 21.92 -3.05 4.46
N LEU A 90 22.06 -2.55 3.24
CA LEU A 90 20.96 -2.06 2.43
C LEU A 90 20.63 -3.11 1.36
N TYR A 91 19.43 -3.00 0.75
CA TYR A 91 19.07 -3.90 -0.35
C TYR A 91 18.37 -3.09 -1.44
N ILE A 92 18.50 -3.57 -2.68
CA ILE A 92 17.68 -3.09 -3.80
C ILE A 92 16.61 -4.12 -4.06
N TYR A 93 15.36 -3.68 -4.09
CA TYR A 93 14.21 -4.51 -4.42
C TYR A 93 13.57 -4.01 -5.71
N GLN A 94 13.72 -4.80 -6.77
CA GLN A 94 13.15 -4.52 -8.07
C GLN A 94 11.92 -5.39 -8.30
N LEU A 95 10.87 -4.78 -8.82
CA LEU A 95 9.63 -5.44 -9.23
C LEU A 95 9.36 -5.11 -10.69
N THR A 96 9.03 -6.15 -11.48
CA THR A 96 8.61 -5.97 -12.88
C THR A 96 7.21 -6.56 -13.07
N MET A 97 6.27 -5.74 -13.53
CA MET A 97 4.89 -6.12 -13.81
C MET A 97 4.45 -5.54 -15.15
N GLN A 98 3.93 -6.38 -16.04
CA GLN A 98 3.45 -5.98 -17.38
C GLN A 98 4.49 -5.15 -18.17
N GLY A 99 5.78 -5.50 -18.05
CA GLY A 99 6.88 -4.82 -18.75
C GLY A 99 7.32 -3.50 -18.12
N ARG A 100 6.70 -3.05 -17.02
CA ARG A 100 7.14 -1.91 -16.23
C ARG A 100 7.95 -2.37 -15.04
N THR A 101 9.11 -1.75 -14.86
CA THR A 101 10.04 -2.04 -13.77
C THR A 101 10.14 -0.85 -12.81
N GLN A 102 10.18 -1.13 -11.52
CA GLN A 102 10.46 -0.16 -10.46
C GLN A 102 11.50 -0.73 -9.51
N SER A 103 12.47 0.08 -9.08
CA SER A 103 13.57 -0.32 -8.20
C SER A 103 13.59 0.53 -6.94
N GLY A 104 13.36 -0.08 -5.78
CA GLY A 104 13.36 0.58 -4.48
C GLY A 104 14.55 0.18 -3.62
N LEU A 105 14.97 1.09 -2.76
CA LEU A 105 15.99 0.84 -1.74
C LEU A 105 15.32 0.40 -0.44
N VAL A 106 15.69 -0.79 0.06
CA VAL A 106 15.18 -1.34 1.32
C VAL A 106 16.09 -0.87 2.45
N VAL A 107 15.50 -0.20 3.42
CA VAL A 107 16.18 0.52 4.49
C VAL A 107 15.34 0.52 5.77
N CYS A 108 15.92 0.98 6.87
CA CYS A 108 15.16 1.47 8.01
C CYS A 108 15.10 3.00 8.01
N THR A 109 13.93 3.56 8.35
CA THR A 109 13.66 5.00 8.44
C THR A 109 13.22 5.38 9.85
N SER A 110 13.48 6.62 10.29
CA SER A 110 13.29 7.07 11.67
C SER A 110 11.82 7.27 12.05
N ILE A 111 11.43 6.83 13.26
CA ILE A 111 10.12 7.14 13.84
C ILE A 111 9.97 8.64 14.16
N ASP A 112 11.06 9.35 14.43
CA ASP A 112 11.05 10.78 14.71
C ASP A 112 10.70 11.56 13.44
N GLU A 113 11.24 11.18 12.29
CA GLU A 113 10.92 11.77 10.99
C GLU A 113 9.48 11.56 10.55
N TYR A 114 8.85 10.47 11.01
CA TYR A 114 7.40 10.28 10.86
C TYR A 114 6.62 11.24 11.75
N THR A 115 7.11 11.49 12.96
CA THR A 115 6.44 12.32 13.97
C THR A 115 6.54 13.82 13.63
N ASP A 116 7.70 14.27 13.15
CA ASP A 116 7.94 15.68 12.73
C ASP A 116 7.46 16.01 11.32
N ASN A 117 6.90 15.00 10.62
CA ASN A 117 6.37 15.09 9.26
C ASN A 117 7.45 15.28 8.16
N THR A 118 8.70 14.90 8.41
CA THR A 118 9.71 14.70 7.37
C THR A 118 9.31 13.52 6.48
N ILE A 119 8.74 12.46 7.09
CA ILE A 119 8.02 11.38 6.39
C ILE A 119 6.54 11.75 6.33
N LYS A 120 6.08 12.17 5.16
CA LYS A 120 4.76 12.74 4.93
C LYS A 120 3.70 11.67 4.67
N LYS A 121 2.47 11.98 5.04
CA LYS A 121 1.30 11.09 4.99
C LYS A 121 0.20 11.75 4.17
N HIS A 122 -0.56 10.97 3.43
CA HIS A 122 -1.71 11.43 2.66
C HIS A 122 -3.02 10.70 2.99
N GLU A 123 -3.00 9.76 3.95
CA GLU A 123 -4.18 9.00 4.38
C GLU A 123 -4.22 8.88 5.91
N ARG A 124 -5.43 8.94 6.49
CA ARG A 124 -5.65 8.69 7.92
C ARG A 124 -5.80 7.21 8.19
N THR A 125 -5.21 6.75 9.28
CA THR A 125 -5.36 5.38 9.76
C THR A 125 -6.72 5.15 10.43
N ARG A 126 -7.18 3.89 10.42
CA ARG A 126 -8.34 3.44 11.19
C ARG A 126 -7.86 2.86 12.51
N HIS A 127 -8.47 3.29 13.60
CA HIS A 127 -8.06 2.89 14.95
C HIS A 127 -7.97 1.36 15.14
N GLU A 128 -8.98 0.63 14.71
CA GLU A 128 -9.01 -0.85 14.86
C GLU A 128 -7.85 -1.53 14.12
N LYS A 129 -7.57 -1.12 12.86
CA LYS A 129 -6.47 -1.66 12.07
C LYS A 129 -5.10 -1.26 12.62
N GLU A 130 -5.00 -0.07 13.19
CA GLU A 130 -3.79 0.39 13.84
C GLU A 130 -3.52 -0.42 15.12
N GLN A 131 -4.54 -0.63 15.97
CA GLN A 131 -4.41 -1.46 17.18
C GLN A 131 -4.04 -2.91 16.86
N ASP A 132 -4.61 -3.48 15.81
CA ASP A 132 -4.25 -4.79 15.30
C ASP A 132 -2.75 -4.89 14.97
N ARG A 133 -2.25 -3.94 14.18
CA ARG A 133 -0.83 -3.95 13.77
C ARG A 133 0.12 -3.58 14.91
N ILE A 134 -0.27 -2.74 15.87
CA ILE A 134 0.51 -2.47 17.08
C ILE A 134 0.76 -3.78 17.84
N ARG A 135 -0.29 -4.57 18.12
CA ARG A 135 -0.16 -5.86 18.82
C ARG A 135 0.73 -6.83 18.03
N HIS A 136 0.54 -6.89 16.72
CA HIS A 136 1.34 -7.77 15.86
C HIS A 136 2.83 -7.41 15.92
N VAL A 137 3.19 -6.14 15.73
CA VAL A 137 4.59 -5.67 15.78
C VAL A 137 5.18 -5.86 17.17
N ASP A 138 4.42 -5.56 18.22
CA ASP A 138 4.87 -5.66 19.62
C ASP A 138 5.14 -7.11 20.05
N ILE A 139 4.25 -8.05 19.71
CA ILE A 139 4.37 -9.47 20.09
C ILE A 139 5.40 -10.19 19.21
N CYS A 140 5.45 -9.93 17.90
CA CYS A 140 6.50 -10.45 17.01
C CYS A 140 7.86 -9.81 17.29
N ASN A 141 7.89 -8.69 18.00
CA ASN A 141 9.06 -7.85 18.23
C ASN A 141 9.83 -7.53 16.94
N ALA A 142 9.08 -7.27 15.86
CA ALA A 142 9.63 -7.04 14.53
C ALA A 142 8.65 -6.29 13.62
N ASN A 143 9.17 -5.53 12.66
CA ASN A 143 8.42 -5.06 11.51
C ASN A 143 8.41 -6.18 10.47
N THR A 144 7.29 -6.86 10.29
CA THR A 144 7.14 -8.06 9.45
C THR A 144 6.85 -7.76 7.98
N GLY A 145 6.39 -6.56 7.67
CA GLY A 145 6.10 -6.13 6.30
C GLY A 145 6.65 -4.73 6.02
N PRO A 146 7.31 -4.53 4.88
CA PRO A 146 7.89 -3.24 4.54
C PRO A 146 6.82 -2.19 4.28
N ILE A 147 7.12 -0.93 4.63
CA ILE A 147 6.31 0.22 4.27
C ILE A 147 6.74 0.68 2.89
N PHE A 148 5.77 0.85 2.00
CA PHE A 148 5.99 1.34 0.66
C PHE A 148 6.07 2.86 0.70
N SER A 149 7.26 3.42 0.53
CA SER A 149 7.52 4.86 0.55
C SER A 149 8.11 5.34 -0.76
N THR A 150 8.02 6.64 -0.99
CA THR A 150 8.56 7.29 -2.18
C THR A 150 9.29 8.57 -1.82
N TYR A 151 10.13 9.03 -2.74
CA TYR A 151 10.86 10.29 -2.66
C TYR A 151 10.88 10.96 -4.04
N ARG A 152 11.06 12.28 -4.08
CA ARG A 152 11.28 12.99 -5.34
C ARG A 152 12.58 12.50 -5.96
N ALA A 153 12.51 11.94 -7.16
CA ALA A 153 13.63 11.29 -7.85
C ALA A 153 14.91 12.16 -7.81
N LYS A 154 16.02 11.50 -7.52
CA LYS A 154 17.35 12.10 -7.48
C LYS A 154 18.31 11.28 -8.34
N GLU A 155 18.89 11.92 -9.34
CA GLU A 155 19.70 11.26 -10.37
C GLU A 155 20.89 10.49 -9.79
N ASP A 156 21.55 11.03 -8.75
CA ASP A 156 22.70 10.39 -8.12
C ASP A 156 22.31 9.08 -7.41
N VAL A 157 21.16 9.06 -6.71
CA VAL A 157 20.62 7.83 -6.12
C VAL A 157 20.30 6.79 -7.19
N THR A 158 19.63 7.21 -8.27
CA THR A 158 19.32 6.33 -9.40
C THR A 158 20.59 5.74 -10.02
N LYS A 159 21.64 6.55 -10.22
CA LYS A 159 22.93 6.09 -10.76
C LYS A 159 23.60 5.05 -9.85
N LEU A 160 23.59 5.25 -8.52
CA LEU A 160 24.14 4.31 -7.55
C LEU A 160 23.42 2.96 -7.62
N ILE A 161 22.08 2.97 -7.62
CA ILE A 161 21.24 1.77 -7.71
C ILE A 161 21.51 1.02 -9.01
N VAL A 162 21.42 1.69 -10.17
CA VAL A 162 21.63 1.08 -11.49
C VAL A 162 23.05 0.53 -11.63
N THR A 163 24.06 1.24 -11.11
CA THR A 163 25.44 0.79 -11.15
C THR A 163 25.63 -0.49 -10.32
N TRP A 164 25.01 -0.54 -9.14
CA TRP A 164 25.04 -1.73 -8.30
C TRP A 164 24.41 -2.94 -8.98
N GLN A 165 23.20 -2.77 -9.50
CA GLN A 165 22.48 -3.84 -10.22
C GLN A 165 23.26 -4.42 -11.42
N LYS A 166 23.97 -3.57 -12.16
CA LYS A 166 24.78 -4.00 -13.31
C LYS A 166 26.01 -4.81 -12.94
N ASN A 167 26.59 -4.53 -11.78
CA ASN A 167 27.89 -5.09 -11.38
C ASN A 167 27.80 -6.25 -10.39
N HIS A 168 26.60 -6.51 -9.83
CA HIS A 168 26.42 -7.53 -8.80
C HIS A 168 25.32 -8.52 -9.16
N THR A 169 25.48 -9.76 -8.70
CA THR A 169 24.46 -10.81 -8.85
C THR A 169 23.36 -10.63 -7.79
N PRO A 170 22.09 -10.76 -8.15
CA PRO A 170 20.99 -10.72 -7.18
C PRO A 170 21.07 -11.91 -6.21
N ILE A 171 20.64 -11.69 -4.97
CA ILE A 171 20.48 -12.76 -3.97
C ILE A 171 19.19 -13.55 -4.16
N TYR A 172 18.16 -12.91 -4.75
CA TYR A 172 16.89 -13.53 -5.14
C TYR A 172 16.48 -13.07 -6.53
N GLN A 173 15.92 -14.01 -7.30
CA GLN A 173 15.19 -13.72 -8.54
C GLN A 173 14.14 -14.81 -8.73
N PHE A 174 12.86 -14.39 -8.76
CA PHE A 174 11.74 -15.31 -8.98
C PHE A 174 10.54 -14.55 -9.55
N THR A 175 9.65 -15.28 -10.20
CA THR A 175 8.33 -14.77 -10.62
C THR A 175 7.28 -15.36 -9.72
N ALA A 176 6.44 -14.51 -9.12
CA ALA A 176 5.31 -14.93 -8.30
C ALA A 176 4.11 -15.38 -9.17
N ASP A 177 3.13 -16.03 -8.55
CA ASP A 177 1.95 -16.61 -9.26
C ASP A 177 1.10 -15.55 -9.98
N ASP A 178 1.16 -14.30 -9.56
CA ASP A 178 0.51 -13.16 -10.22
C ASP A 178 1.30 -12.57 -11.40
N GLY A 179 2.41 -13.23 -11.78
CA GLY A 179 3.26 -12.83 -12.90
C GLY A 179 4.21 -11.66 -12.61
N VAL A 180 4.29 -11.19 -11.36
CA VAL A 180 5.26 -10.17 -10.95
C VAL A 180 6.62 -10.82 -10.76
N GLU A 181 7.65 -10.27 -11.44
CA GLU A 181 9.05 -10.65 -11.20
C GLU A 181 9.61 -9.84 -10.05
N HIS A 182 10.29 -10.54 -9.14
CA HIS A 182 10.96 -9.99 -7.97
C HIS A 182 12.46 -10.26 -8.06
N VAL A 183 13.28 -9.21 -8.03
CA VAL A 183 14.75 -9.32 -8.05
C VAL A 183 15.31 -8.50 -6.90
N ILE A 184 16.23 -9.09 -6.13
CA ILE A 184 16.78 -8.47 -4.93
C ILE A 184 18.29 -8.55 -4.93
N TRP A 185 18.96 -7.42 -4.68
CA TRP A 185 20.40 -7.33 -4.46
C TRP A 185 20.68 -6.90 -3.03
N LYS A 186 21.75 -7.43 -2.45
CA LYS A 186 22.29 -7.02 -1.15
C LYS A 186 23.43 -6.04 -1.36
N ILE A 187 23.45 -4.96 -0.59
CA ILE A 187 24.51 -3.96 -0.54
C ILE A 187 25.16 -4.06 0.83
N ALA A 188 26.34 -4.67 0.90
CA ALA A 188 27.09 -4.86 2.14
C ALA A 188 28.40 -4.06 2.17
N GLU A 189 28.82 -3.47 1.06
CA GLU A 189 30.04 -2.67 0.96
C GLU A 189 29.85 -1.32 1.65
N ILE A 190 30.72 -1.00 2.61
CA ILE A 190 30.63 0.19 3.45
C ILE A 190 30.61 1.47 2.59
N ASP A 191 31.46 1.55 1.57
CA ASP A 191 31.54 2.74 0.71
C ASP A 191 30.24 2.95 -0.08
N ALA A 192 29.60 1.88 -0.56
CA ALA A 192 28.33 1.96 -1.27
C ALA A 192 27.17 2.34 -0.34
N ILE A 193 27.16 1.81 0.89
CA ILE A 193 26.20 2.17 1.93
C ILE A 193 26.35 3.66 2.26
N SER A 194 27.58 4.12 2.52
CA SER A 194 27.86 5.53 2.87
C SER A 194 27.43 6.47 1.76
N ALA A 195 27.76 6.16 0.51
CA ALA A 195 27.35 6.98 -0.65
C ALA A 195 25.81 7.11 -0.78
N LEU A 196 25.07 6.03 -0.52
CA LEU A 196 23.62 6.06 -0.53
C LEU A 196 23.05 6.87 0.64
N VAL A 197 23.58 6.68 1.86
CA VAL A 197 23.16 7.43 3.05
C VAL A 197 23.38 8.93 2.84
N GLU A 198 24.57 9.35 2.43
CA GLU A 198 24.90 10.75 2.11
C GLU A 198 23.98 11.32 1.02
N SER A 199 23.68 10.55 -0.02
CA SER A 199 22.76 11.00 -1.07
C SER A 199 21.33 11.22 -0.57
N PHE A 200 20.86 10.43 0.41
CA PHE A 200 19.53 10.60 0.99
C PHE A 200 19.44 11.77 1.98
N GLU A 201 20.55 12.18 2.63
CA GLU A 201 20.57 13.38 3.46
C GLU A 201 20.19 14.66 2.69
N GLU A 202 20.37 14.68 1.37
CA GLU A 202 19.94 15.81 0.54
C GLU A 202 18.45 15.74 0.13
N ILE A 203 17.75 14.65 0.44
CA ILE A 203 16.31 14.49 0.15
C ILE A 203 15.52 15.13 1.31
N PRO A 204 14.70 16.16 1.04
CA PRO A 204 14.06 16.92 2.11
C PRO A 204 12.93 16.17 2.80
N SER A 205 12.26 15.26 2.10
CA SER A 205 11.12 14.51 2.64
C SER A 205 10.93 13.16 1.94
N LEU A 206 10.44 12.19 2.70
CA LEU A 206 9.87 10.95 2.19
C LEU A 206 8.34 11.03 2.24
N TYR A 207 7.67 10.17 1.48
CA TYR A 207 6.21 10.13 1.40
C TYR A 207 5.76 8.66 1.51
N ILE A 208 4.84 8.37 2.40
CA ILE A 208 4.25 7.03 2.47
C ILE A 208 3.32 6.87 1.26
N ALA A 209 3.61 5.91 0.39
CA ALA A 209 2.78 5.54 -0.74
C ALA A 209 1.71 4.52 -0.35
N ASP A 210 2.11 3.45 0.36
CA ASP A 210 1.21 2.41 0.89
C ASP A 210 1.73 1.90 2.24
N GLY A 211 0.82 1.45 3.12
CA GLY A 211 1.16 0.93 4.44
C GLY A 211 1.04 1.96 5.57
N HIS A 212 0.12 2.93 5.47
CA HIS A 212 -0.14 3.93 6.52
C HIS A 212 -0.43 3.31 7.89
N HIS A 213 -1.16 2.18 7.96
CA HIS A 213 -1.40 1.47 9.22
C HIS A 213 -0.12 0.83 9.76
N ARG A 214 0.72 0.24 8.90
CA ARG A 214 2.01 -0.35 9.28
C ARG A 214 2.97 0.71 9.82
N SER A 215 3.09 1.86 9.15
CA SER A 215 3.96 2.95 9.62
C SER A 215 3.49 3.53 10.95
N ALA A 216 2.20 3.84 11.09
CA ALA A 216 1.64 4.36 12.33
C ALA A 216 1.85 3.38 13.50
N SER A 217 1.68 2.08 13.25
CA SER A 217 1.85 1.04 14.27
C SER A 217 3.32 0.88 14.68
N ALA A 218 4.24 0.86 13.72
CA ALA A 218 5.68 0.79 14.00
C ALA A 218 6.15 1.98 14.84
N VAL A 219 5.71 3.20 14.50
CA VAL A 219 6.01 4.41 15.26
C VAL A 219 5.46 4.31 16.69
N LYS A 220 4.21 3.87 16.87
CA LYS A 220 3.62 3.73 18.20
C LYS A 220 4.35 2.69 19.06
N VAL A 221 4.73 1.55 18.48
CA VAL A 221 5.52 0.55 19.20
C VAL A 221 6.88 1.13 19.59
N GLY A 222 7.56 1.83 18.70
CA GLY A 222 8.82 2.51 19.02
C GLY A 222 8.68 3.49 20.19
N LEU A 223 7.64 4.33 20.19
CA LEU A 223 7.35 5.24 21.31
C LEU A 223 7.03 4.50 22.61
N MET A 224 6.27 3.39 22.56
CA MET A 224 6.02 2.54 23.72
C MET A 224 7.34 1.93 24.27
N ARG A 225 8.27 1.51 23.42
CA ARG A 225 9.59 1.02 23.82
C ARG A 225 10.41 2.13 24.50
N ARG A 226 10.37 3.36 23.98
CA ARG A 226 11.04 4.53 24.62
C ARG A 226 10.51 4.76 26.04
N GLU A 227 9.21 4.62 26.27
CA GLU A 227 8.63 4.73 27.62
C GLU A 227 9.11 3.60 28.55
N GLN A 228 9.24 2.37 28.02
CA GLN A 228 9.75 1.20 28.75
C GLN A 228 11.26 1.29 29.05
N TYR A 229 12.03 1.91 28.14
CA TYR A 229 13.47 2.06 28.21
C TYR A 229 13.88 3.55 28.23
N PRO A 230 13.64 4.30 29.32
CA PRO A 230 13.79 5.76 29.34
C PRO A 230 15.25 6.26 29.14
N ASN A 231 16.22 5.35 29.21
CA ASN A 231 17.64 5.66 28.95
C ASN A 231 18.07 5.28 27.51
N TYR A 232 17.12 5.15 26.57
CA TYR A 232 17.44 4.87 25.16
C TYR A 232 18.34 5.98 24.60
N THR A 233 19.22 5.60 23.68
CA THR A 233 20.21 6.50 23.07
C THR A 233 19.72 7.12 21.74
N GLY A 234 18.71 6.52 21.13
CA GLY A 234 18.23 6.83 19.80
C GLY A 234 18.75 5.88 18.71
N GLU A 235 19.73 5.03 19.06
CA GLU A 235 20.33 4.08 18.12
C GLU A 235 19.68 2.68 18.14
N GLU A 236 18.78 2.42 19.09
CA GLU A 236 18.10 1.16 19.22
C GLU A 236 17.16 0.91 18.03
N GLU A 237 17.01 -0.35 17.62
CA GLU A 237 16.26 -0.74 16.42
C GLU A 237 14.78 -0.32 16.47
N PHE A 238 14.17 -0.24 17.64
CA PHE A 238 12.79 0.25 17.80
C PHE A 238 12.58 1.75 17.48
N ASN A 239 13.67 2.51 17.28
CA ASN A 239 13.61 3.90 16.82
C ASN A 239 13.48 4.00 15.28
N PHE A 240 13.46 2.87 14.59
CA PHE A 240 13.42 2.80 13.14
C PHE A 240 12.36 1.80 12.68
N PHE A 241 11.92 1.94 11.44
CA PHE A 241 10.97 1.00 10.83
C PHE A 241 11.34 0.68 9.38
N LEU A 242 11.01 -0.55 8.97
CA LEU A 242 11.32 -1.10 7.66
C LEU A 242 10.57 -0.39 6.54
N SER A 243 11.30 0.15 5.57
CA SER A 243 10.77 0.85 4.41
C SER A 243 11.41 0.38 3.12
N VAL A 244 10.66 0.45 2.02
CA VAL A 244 11.20 0.38 0.65
C VAL A 244 10.93 1.71 -0.02
N LEU A 245 12.00 2.40 -0.44
CA LEU A 245 11.98 3.76 -0.96
C LEU A 245 12.14 3.75 -2.47
N PHE A 246 11.11 4.15 -3.20
CA PHE A 246 11.13 4.26 -4.66
C PHE A 246 11.21 5.71 -5.12
N PRO A 247 11.90 6.01 -6.22
CA PRO A 247 11.76 7.31 -6.86
C PRO A 247 10.34 7.46 -7.40
N HIS A 248 9.74 8.64 -7.23
CA HIS A 248 8.31 8.87 -7.54
C HIS A 248 7.94 8.65 -9.02
N ASP A 249 8.88 8.87 -9.91
CA ASP A 249 8.72 8.74 -11.37
C ASP A 249 8.74 7.28 -11.87
N GLU A 250 9.17 6.33 -11.04
CA GLU A 250 9.04 4.89 -11.32
C GLU A 250 7.70 4.30 -10.85
N LEU A 251 6.95 5.02 -10.02
CA LEU A 251 5.71 4.52 -9.45
C LEU A 251 4.49 4.72 -10.34
N SER A 252 3.53 3.81 -10.21
CA SER A 252 2.23 3.89 -10.89
C SER A 252 1.11 3.72 -9.90
N ILE A 253 0.23 4.71 -9.87
CA ILE A 253 -1.05 4.61 -9.17
C ILE A 253 -2.07 4.10 -10.18
N TRP A 254 -2.82 3.07 -9.80
CA TRP A 254 -3.91 2.51 -10.58
C TRP A 254 -5.24 3.09 -10.10
N ASP A 255 -6.25 2.97 -10.94
CA ASP A 255 -7.60 3.39 -10.59
C ASP A 255 -8.14 2.61 -9.39
N TYR A 256 -8.86 3.32 -8.52
CA TYR A 256 -9.57 2.71 -7.41
C TYR A 256 -11.05 3.02 -7.59
N ASN A 257 -11.79 2.03 -8.09
CA ASN A 257 -13.16 2.16 -8.52
C ASN A 257 -14.16 2.00 -7.37
N ARG A 258 -15.40 2.42 -7.55
CA ARG A 258 -16.47 2.33 -6.55
C ARG A 258 -17.65 1.57 -7.10
N VAL A 259 -18.31 0.81 -6.22
CA VAL A 259 -19.58 0.14 -6.50
C VAL A 259 -20.58 0.50 -5.39
N VAL A 260 -21.84 0.75 -5.74
CA VAL A 260 -22.86 1.19 -4.79
C VAL A 260 -24.12 0.32 -4.95
N LYS A 261 -24.68 -0.13 -3.81
CA LYS A 261 -25.76 -1.12 -3.74
C LYS A 261 -27.12 -0.59 -4.19
N ASP A 262 -27.37 0.71 -4.03
CA ASP A 262 -28.65 1.32 -4.36
C ASP A 262 -28.49 2.76 -4.87
N LEU A 263 -29.58 3.33 -5.39
CA LEU A 263 -29.64 4.70 -5.88
C LEU A 263 -30.33 5.65 -4.87
N ASN A 264 -30.26 5.34 -3.58
CA ASN A 264 -30.90 6.16 -2.53
C ASN A 264 -32.42 6.37 -2.77
N GLY A 265 -33.11 5.31 -3.22
CA GLY A 265 -34.56 5.36 -3.50
C GLY A 265 -34.95 6.08 -4.81
N LEU A 266 -33.97 6.58 -5.58
CA LEU A 266 -34.23 7.22 -6.87
C LEU A 266 -34.48 6.19 -7.96
N SER A 267 -35.39 6.53 -8.90
CA SER A 267 -35.44 5.84 -10.18
C SER A 267 -34.17 6.17 -11.01
N GLN A 268 -33.88 5.38 -12.03
CA GLN A 268 -32.75 5.63 -12.92
C GLN A 268 -32.82 7.03 -13.56
N ASP A 269 -33.99 7.42 -14.07
CA ASP A 269 -34.15 8.73 -14.69
C ASP A 269 -33.97 9.88 -13.71
N GLN A 270 -34.47 9.74 -12.48
CA GLN A 270 -34.26 10.72 -11.41
C GLN A 270 -32.79 10.82 -11.03
N PHE A 271 -32.10 9.69 -10.94
CA PHE A 271 -30.68 9.65 -10.66
C PHE A 271 -29.87 10.35 -11.77
N LEU A 272 -30.09 9.99 -13.04
CA LEU A 272 -29.45 10.64 -14.18
C LEU A 272 -29.73 12.15 -14.23
N GLN A 273 -30.96 12.57 -13.91
CA GLN A 273 -31.34 13.98 -13.81
C GLN A 273 -30.55 14.69 -12.69
N GLN A 274 -30.42 14.08 -11.51
CA GLN A 274 -29.71 14.71 -10.38
C GLN A 274 -28.21 14.84 -10.66
N ILE A 275 -27.57 13.81 -11.18
CA ILE A 275 -26.13 13.89 -11.49
C ILE A 275 -25.84 14.87 -12.63
N SER A 276 -26.81 15.13 -13.53
CA SER A 276 -26.65 16.12 -14.61
C SER A 276 -26.50 17.57 -14.14
N HIS A 277 -26.75 17.87 -12.87
CA HIS A 277 -26.42 19.17 -12.28
C HIS A 277 -24.90 19.39 -12.16
N TYR A 278 -24.14 18.32 -11.94
CA TYR A 278 -22.70 18.36 -11.68
C TYR A 278 -21.86 17.84 -12.84
N PHE A 279 -22.44 16.97 -13.69
CA PHE A 279 -21.74 16.30 -14.78
C PHE A 279 -22.49 16.46 -16.10
N TYR A 280 -21.74 16.49 -17.21
CA TYR A 280 -22.26 16.13 -18.51
C TYR A 280 -22.37 14.61 -18.57
N VAL A 281 -23.56 14.09 -18.89
CA VAL A 281 -23.86 12.66 -18.88
C VAL A 281 -24.13 12.21 -20.31
N GLU A 282 -23.28 11.34 -20.82
CA GLU A 282 -23.38 10.82 -22.19
C GLU A 282 -23.34 9.29 -22.16
N ARG A 283 -24.15 8.62 -22.99
CA ARG A 283 -24.03 7.19 -23.16
C ARG A 283 -22.72 6.86 -23.87
N ALA A 284 -21.91 5.94 -23.30
CA ALA A 284 -20.65 5.57 -23.91
C ALA A 284 -20.87 4.66 -25.14
N TYR A 285 -20.12 4.91 -26.19
CA TYR A 285 -20.15 4.07 -27.40
C TYR A 285 -19.21 2.88 -27.32
N VAL A 286 -18.31 2.85 -26.33
CA VAL A 286 -17.33 1.78 -26.09
C VAL A 286 -17.67 1.11 -24.78
N SER A 287 -17.59 -0.21 -24.74
CA SER A 287 -17.85 -1.03 -23.55
C SER A 287 -16.70 -2.05 -23.37
N PRO A 288 -16.08 -2.12 -22.20
CA PRO A 288 -16.22 -1.20 -21.07
C PRO A 288 -15.65 0.20 -21.34
N TYR A 289 -16.19 1.25 -20.71
CA TYR A 289 -15.67 2.60 -20.85
C TYR A 289 -14.64 2.89 -19.74
N LYS A 290 -13.38 3.09 -20.14
CA LYS A 290 -12.28 3.49 -19.26
C LYS A 290 -12.02 4.99 -19.40
N PRO A 291 -12.05 5.79 -18.32
CA PRO A 291 -11.61 7.18 -18.36
C PRO A 291 -10.16 7.30 -18.86
N THR A 292 -9.90 8.22 -19.76
CA THR A 292 -8.57 8.46 -20.37
C THR A 292 -7.91 9.75 -19.91
N GLU A 293 -8.64 10.57 -19.17
CA GLU A 293 -8.20 11.89 -18.71
C GLU A 293 -8.82 12.23 -17.35
N PRO A 294 -8.17 13.06 -16.52
CA PRO A 294 -8.77 13.56 -15.29
C PRO A 294 -10.09 14.28 -15.55
N LYS A 295 -10.96 14.35 -14.54
CA LYS A 295 -12.31 14.96 -14.58
C LYS A 295 -13.29 14.20 -15.47
N SER A 296 -12.94 12.98 -15.87
CA SER A 296 -13.80 12.06 -16.61
C SER A 296 -13.99 10.78 -15.79
N PHE A 297 -15.23 10.26 -15.77
CA PHE A 297 -15.60 9.04 -15.06
C PHE A 297 -16.36 8.11 -15.98
N GLY A 298 -16.17 6.80 -15.79
CA GLY A 298 -17.08 5.79 -16.31
C GLY A 298 -18.16 5.49 -15.27
N MET A 299 -19.39 5.36 -15.70
CA MET A 299 -20.49 4.90 -14.85
C MET A 299 -21.16 3.72 -15.52
N TYR A 300 -21.23 2.57 -14.85
CA TYR A 300 -21.98 1.40 -15.30
C TYR A 300 -23.29 1.30 -14.56
N LEU A 301 -24.38 1.42 -15.28
CA LEU A 301 -25.75 1.44 -14.74
C LEU A 301 -26.68 0.76 -15.74
N ASP A 302 -27.53 -0.16 -15.27
CA ASP A 302 -28.54 -0.82 -16.08
C ASP A 302 -28.00 -1.40 -17.41
N GLN A 303 -26.96 -2.22 -17.30
CA GLN A 303 -26.29 -2.91 -18.42
C GLN A 303 -25.70 -1.96 -19.48
N GLY A 304 -25.35 -0.74 -19.11
CA GLY A 304 -24.73 0.20 -20.04
C GLY A 304 -23.75 1.16 -19.38
N TRP A 305 -22.72 1.50 -20.14
CA TRP A 305 -21.74 2.50 -19.73
C TRP A 305 -22.19 3.91 -20.10
N TYR A 306 -21.85 4.83 -19.21
CA TYR A 306 -21.99 6.27 -19.41
C TYR A 306 -20.63 6.93 -19.18
N LYS A 307 -20.30 7.93 -20.00
CA LYS A 307 -19.23 8.89 -19.74
C LYS A 307 -19.82 10.03 -18.91
N LEU A 308 -19.20 10.32 -17.76
CA LEU A 308 -19.48 11.51 -16.98
C LEU A 308 -18.29 12.46 -17.11
N THR A 309 -18.52 13.69 -17.52
CA THR A 309 -17.51 14.76 -17.54
C THR A 309 -17.91 15.83 -16.55
N VAL A 310 -17.01 16.18 -15.63
CA VAL A 310 -17.26 17.18 -14.60
C VAL A 310 -17.51 18.56 -15.23
N LYS A 311 -18.44 19.32 -14.71
CA LYS A 311 -18.62 20.73 -15.05
C LYS A 311 -17.63 21.60 -14.30
N GLU A 312 -16.88 22.46 -14.99
CA GLU A 312 -15.76 23.24 -14.42
C GLU A 312 -16.17 24.10 -13.21
N GLU A 313 -17.40 24.59 -13.20
CA GLU A 313 -17.95 25.42 -12.12
C GLU A 313 -18.26 24.65 -10.81
N THR A 314 -18.13 23.32 -10.79
CA THR A 314 -18.53 22.50 -9.65
C THR A 314 -17.40 22.17 -8.68
N PHE A 315 -16.14 22.42 -9.02
CA PHE A 315 -15.00 22.13 -8.15
C PHE A 315 -13.99 23.27 -8.14
N ASP A 316 -13.19 23.34 -7.06
CA ASP A 316 -12.10 24.30 -6.94
C ASP A 316 -10.80 23.70 -7.49
N ALA A 317 -10.37 24.20 -8.66
CA ALA A 317 -9.13 23.74 -9.32
C ALA A 317 -7.85 24.10 -8.55
N TYR A 318 -7.89 25.05 -7.64
CA TYR A 318 -6.76 25.50 -6.82
C TYR A 318 -6.63 24.75 -5.51
N ASP A 319 -7.69 24.14 -5.02
CA ASP A 319 -7.67 23.30 -3.82
C ASP A 319 -7.11 21.91 -4.17
N VAL A 320 -5.98 21.57 -3.58
CA VAL A 320 -5.24 20.33 -3.90
C VAL A 320 -6.04 19.06 -3.60
N VAL A 321 -7.01 19.10 -2.66
CA VAL A 321 -7.86 17.97 -2.30
C VAL A 321 -9.14 17.98 -3.13
N LYS A 322 -9.84 19.13 -3.22
CA LYS A 322 -11.14 19.23 -3.90
C LYS A 322 -11.05 19.05 -5.40
N ARG A 323 -9.88 19.32 -6.00
CA ARG A 323 -9.67 19.09 -7.43
C ARG A 323 -9.47 17.61 -7.80
N LEU A 324 -9.29 16.70 -6.83
CA LEU A 324 -9.14 15.28 -7.13
C LEU A 324 -10.43 14.67 -7.67
N ASP A 325 -10.32 13.76 -8.62
CA ASP A 325 -11.49 13.03 -9.16
C ASP A 325 -12.25 12.27 -8.07
N VAL A 326 -11.52 11.66 -7.14
CA VAL A 326 -12.11 10.98 -5.97
C VAL A 326 -12.91 11.93 -5.08
N SER A 327 -12.44 13.18 -4.89
CA SER A 327 -13.13 14.20 -4.09
C SER A 327 -14.37 14.71 -4.83
N ILE A 328 -14.24 14.98 -6.11
CA ILE A 328 -15.36 15.44 -6.96
C ILE A 328 -16.48 14.40 -6.97
N LEU A 329 -16.14 13.12 -7.16
CA LEU A 329 -17.13 12.03 -7.11
C LEU A 329 -17.77 11.95 -5.72
N GLN A 330 -16.96 12.04 -4.65
CA GLN A 330 -17.43 12.00 -3.27
C GLN A 330 -18.40 13.16 -2.98
N ASP A 331 -18.00 14.39 -3.28
CA ASP A 331 -18.72 15.57 -2.87
C ASP A 331 -20.02 15.74 -3.66
N HIS A 332 -20.01 15.52 -4.97
CA HIS A 332 -21.16 15.82 -5.83
C HIS A 332 -22.09 14.63 -6.09
N LEU A 333 -21.54 13.42 -6.19
CA LEU A 333 -22.36 12.25 -6.53
C LEU A 333 -22.64 11.39 -5.30
N LEU A 334 -21.62 10.95 -4.58
CA LEU A 334 -21.81 10.07 -3.44
C LEU A 334 -22.54 10.78 -2.30
N SER A 335 -22.10 11.98 -1.91
CA SER A 335 -22.70 12.72 -0.79
C SER A 335 -24.02 13.39 -1.16
N GLN A 336 -24.07 14.13 -2.28
CA GLN A 336 -25.27 14.94 -2.60
C GLN A 336 -26.41 14.10 -3.17
N VAL A 337 -26.10 13.13 -4.03
CA VAL A 337 -27.13 12.35 -4.74
C VAL A 337 -27.42 11.03 -4.02
N LEU A 338 -26.38 10.27 -3.66
CA LEU A 338 -26.53 8.97 -3.03
C LEU A 338 -26.56 9.02 -1.50
N GLN A 339 -26.33 10.19 -0.88
CA GLN A 339 -26.32 10.43 0.58
C GLN A 339 -25.29 9.51 1.31
N ILE A 340 -24.17 9.22 0.65
CA ILE A 340 -23.03 8.49 1.22
C ILE A 340 -22.00 9.53 1.66
N HIS A 341 -22.08 9.95 2.93
CA HIS A 341 -21.25 11.03 3.47
C HIS A 341 -19.89 10.54 3.98
N ASP A 342 -19.81 9.36 4.58
CA ASP A 342 -18.54 8.72 4.96
C ASP A 342 -18.45 7.33 4.33
N PRO A 343 -17.70 7.20 3.23
CA PRO A 343 -17.58 5.92 2.52
C PRO A 343 -16.79 4.86 3.30
N ARG A 344 -16.17 5.20 4.44
CA ARG A 344 -15.52 4.23 5.33
C ARG A 344 -16.50 3.49 6.23
N ALA A 345 -17.64 4.12 6.53
CA ALA A 345 -18.63 3.63 7.47
C ALA A 345 -19.93 3.16 6.78
N ASP A 346 -20.21 3.64 5.55
CA ASP A 346 -21.45 3.31 4.83
C ASP A 346 -21.31 1.92 4.15
N SER A 347 -22.16 0.97 4.56
CA SER A 347 -22.17 -0.40 4.02
C SER A 347 -22.76 -0.53 2.61
N ARG A 348 -23.28 0.55 2.03
CA ARG A 348 -23.82 0.57 0.67
C ARG A 348 -22.75 0.73 -0.40
N ILE A 349 -21.57 1.24 -0.05
CA ILE A 349 -20.44 1.42 -0.98
C ILE A 349 -19.35 0.39 -0.72
N ASP A 350 -18.70 -0.04 -1.81
CA ASP A 350 -17.48 -0.83 -1.74
C ASP A 350 -16.48 -0.37 -2.82
N PHE A 351 -15.26 -0.88 -2.77
CA PHE A 351 -14.13 -0.41 -3.55
C PHE A 351 -13.52 -1.57 -4.34
N VAL A 352 -13.20 -1.29 -5.61
CA VAL A 352 -12.63 -2.28 -6.55
C VAL A 352 -11.33 -1.72 -7.10
N GLY A 353 -10.19 -2.33 -6.75
CA GLY A 353 -8.89 -1.96 -7.30
C GLY A 353 -8.81 -2.21 -8.80
N GLY A 354 -8.16 -1.31 -9.53
CA GLY A 354 -8.04 -1.35 -11.00
C GLY A 354 -7.42 -2.62 -11.55
N ILE A 355 -6.63 -3.33 -10.74
CA ILE A 355 -6.06 -4.64 -11.10
C ILE A 355 -7.13 -5.69 -11.48
N ARG A 356 -8.35 -5.55 -10.97
CA ARG A 356 -9.46 -6.48 -11.27
C ARG A 356 -10.14 -6.20 -12.63
N GLY A 357 -9.77 -5.10 -13.29
CA GLY A 357 -10.37 -4.69 -14.56
C GLY A 357 -11.78 -4.10 -14.43
N LEU A 358 -12.27 -3.51 -15.52
CA LEU A 358 -13.61 -2.91 -15.57
C LEU A 358 -14.71 -3.96 -15.71
N GLU A 359 -14.40 -5.13 -16.25
CA GLU A 359 -15.31 -6.28 -16.35
C GLU A 359 -15.78 -6.75 -14.97
N GLU A 360 -14.97 -6.55 -13.94
CA GLU A 360 -15.40 -6.84 -12.56
C GLU A 360 -16.53 -5.90 -12.11
N LEU A 361 -16.50 -4.63 -12.51
CA LEU A 361 -17.57 -3.67 -12.24
C LEU A 361 -18.87 -4.09 -12.89
N GLU A 362 -18.81 -4.50 -14.19
CA GLU A 362 -19.95 -5.04 -14.91
C GLU A 362 -20.50 -6.30 -14.23
N ARG A 363 -19.62 -7.22 -13.84
CA ARG A 363 -19.98 -8.48 -13.18
C ARG A 363 -20.73 -8.25 -11.87
N LEU A 364 -20.25 -7.34 -11.03
CA LEU A 364 -20.84 -7.01 -9.72
C LEU A 364 -22.22 -6.37 -9.86
N VAL A 365 -22.41 -5.47 -10.83
CA VAL A 365 -23.69 -4.84 -11.09
C VAL A 365 -24.67 -5.83 -11.76
N ASN A 366 -24.22 -6.60 -12.73
CA ASN A 366 -25.07 -7.57 -13.46
C ASN A 366 -25.55 -8.73 -12.58
N ARG A 367 -24.78 -9.12 -11.55
CA ARG A 367 -25.21 -10.09 -10.53
C ARG A 367 -26.31 -9.54 -9.60
N GLY A 368 -26.47 -8.22 -9.56
CA GLY A 368 -27.39 -7.55 -8.64
C GLY A 368 -26.82 -7.33 -7.23
N ASP A 369 -25.53 -7.57 -7.02
CA ASP A 369 -24.85 -7.29 -5.76
C ASP A 369 -24.79 -5.77 -5.53
N TYR A 370 -24.65 -5.01 -6.61
CA TYR A 370 -24.63 -3.54 -6.65
C TYR A 370 -25.52 -2.99 -7.76
N LYS A 371 -25.95 -1.76 -7.62
CA LYS A 371 -26.84 -1.12 -8.58
C LYS A 371 -26.10 -0.24 -9.60
N VAL A 372 -24.99 0.35 -9.18
CA VAL A 372 -24.18 1.24 -10.02
C VAL A 372 -22.70 1.09 -9.68
N ALA A 373 -21.85 1.22 -10.68
CA ALA A 373 -20.39 1.24 -10.52
C ALA A 373 -19.80 2.49 -11.17
N PHE A 374 -18.66 2.96 -10.61
CA PHE A 374 -17.93 4.12 -11.08
C PHE A 374 -16.48 3.75 -11.34
N ALA A 375 -16.04 3.90 -12.58
CA ALA A 375 -14.63 3.83 -12.97
C ALA A 375 -14.01 5.22 -12.91
N LEU A 376 -12.86 5.35 -12.25
CA LEU A 376 -12.14 6.60 -12.08
C LEU A 376 -10.88 6.65 -12.94
N TYR A 377 -10.45 7.87 -13.26
CA TYR A 377 -9.08 8.09 -13.71
C TYR A 377 -8.14 7.99 -12.50
N PRO A 378 -6.96 7.34 -12.63
CA PRO A 378 -6.02 7.22 -11.51
C PRO A 378 -5.55 8.56 -10.97
N THR A 379 -5.42 8.69 -9.66
CA THR A 379 -4.74 9.84 -9.02
C THR A 379 -3.27 9.88 -9.48
N SER A 380 -2.73 11.06 -9.77
CA SER A 380 -1.33 11.19 -10.17
C SER A 380 -0.37 11.14 -8.96
N MET A 381 0.91 10.81 -9.22
CA MET A 381 1.96 10.91 -8.19
C MET A 381 2.17 12.37 -7.75
N GLU A 382 2.04 13.32 -8.68
CA GLU A 382 2.14 14.75 -8.41
C GLU A 382 1.04 15.23 -7.46
N ASP A 383 -0.21 14.76 -7.64
CA ASP A 383 -1.31 15.08 -6.73
C ASP A 383 -1.07 14.49 -5.33
N LEU A 384 -0.57 13.25 -5.25
CA LEU A 384 -0.22 12.63 -3.95
C LEU A 384 0.84 13.46 -3.22
N LEU A 385 1.93 13.79 -3.91
CA LEU A 385 3.02 14.58 -3.34
C LEU A 385 2.55 15.98 -2.92
N ALA A 386 1.75 16.65 -3.77
CA ALA A 386 1.23 17.99 -3.47
C ALA A 386 0.32 18.01 -2.23
N ILE A 387 -0.55 17.01 -2.07
CA ILE A 387 -1.43 16.88 -0.91
C ILE A 387 -0.62 16.61 0.36
N ALA A 388 0.34 15.69 0.30
CA ALA A 388 1.20 15.39 1.43
C ALA A 388 2.09 16.59 1.81
N ASP A 389 2.56 17.38 0.83
CA ASP A 389 3.32 18.61 1.05
C ASP A 389 2.47 19.72 1.70
N ALA A 390 1.19 19.80 1.36
CA ALA A 390 0.23 20.71 1.98
C ALA A 390 -0.17 20.30 3.42
N GLY A 391 0.24 19.10 3.87
CA GLY A 391 -0.20 18.54 5.16
C GLY A 391 -1.67 18.10 5.17
N GLU A 392 -2.25 17.96 4.00
CA GLU A 392 -3.63 17.54 3.79
C GLU A 392 -3.73 16.01 3.61
N VAL A 393 -4.97 15.50 3.60
CA VAL A 393 -5.24 14.08 3.39
C VAL A 393 -6.24 13.87 2.27
N MET A 394 -6.05 12.79 1.55
CA MET A 394 -6.98 12.35 0.51
C MET A 394 -8.24 11.72 1.10
N PRO A 395 -9.36 11.72 0.38
CA PRO A 395 -10.46 10.81 0.66
C PRO A 395 -9.98 9.35 0.74
N PRO A 396 -10.65 8.48 1.48
CA PRO A 396 -10.22 7.09 1.61
C PRO A 396 -10.24 6.38 0.26
N LYS A 397 -9.28 5.47 0.08
CA LYS A 397 -9.17 4.65 -1.14
C LYS A 397 -8.98 5.50 -2.41
N SER A 398 -8.09 6.49 -2.33
CA SER A 398 -7.71 7.36 -3.46
C SER A 398 -6.57 6.82 -4.29
N THR A 399 -5.74 5.94 -3.73
CA THR A 399 -4.55 5.39 -4.36
C THR A 399 -4.54 3.87 -4.30
N TRP A 400 -4.11 3.24 -5.39
CA TRP A 400 -3.86 1.80 -5.49
C TRP A 400 -2.52 1.60 -6.19
N PHE A 401 -1.49 1.21 -5.43
CA PHE A 401 -0.17 0.97 -5.98
C PHE A 401 0.00 -0.48 -6.42
N GLU A 402 0.52 -0.67 -7.63
CA GLU A 402 0.96 -1.96 -8.17
C GLU A 402 2.36 -1.83 -8.77
N PRO A 403 3.16 -2.91 -8.73
CA PRO A 403 2.92 -4.16 -8.01
C PRO A 403 3.03 -4.01 -6.48
N LYS A 404 2.35 -4.88 -5.75
CA LYS A 404 2.42 -4.91 -4.28
C LYS A 404 3.77 -5.46 -3.81
N LEU A 405 4.37 -4.82 -2.81
CA LEU A 405 5.53 -5.37 -2.10
C LEU A 405 5.17 -6.69 -1.43
N ARG A 406 6.09 -7.63 -1.39
CA ARG A 406 5.89 -8.89 -0.66
C ARG A 406 6.33 -8.75 0.79
N SER A 407 5.52 -9.27 1.71
CA SER A 407 5.91 -9.56 3.08
C SER A 407 6.84 -10.79 3.11
N GLY A 408 7.69 -10.89 4.13
CA GLY A 408 8.54 -12.04 4.37
C GLY A 408 9.89 -12.04 3.66
N LEU A 409 10.11 -11.15 2.67
CA LEU A 409 11.41 -11.01 2.02
C LEU A 409 12.40 -10.21 2.88
N PHE A 410 11.88 -9.33 3.72
CA PHE A 410 12.64 -8.54 4.69
C PHE A 410 11.82 -8.38 5.96
N ILE A 411 12.48 -8.58 7.09
CA ILE A 411 11.91 -8.39 8.43
C ILE A 411 12.95 -7.61 9.23
N HIS A 412 12.51 -6.57 9.92
CA HIS A 412 13.35 -5.76 10.80
C HIS A 412 13.05 -6.12 12.25
N SER A 413 14.00 -6.72 12.96
CA SER A 413 13.92 -7.01 14.40
C SER A 413 14.03 -5.72 15.20
N LEU A 414 13.25 -5.60 16.28
CA LEU A 414 13.30 -4.45 17.19
C LEU A 414 14.27 -4.64 18.38
N ASN A 415 15.08 -5.74 18.35
CA ASN A 415 16.12 -6.02 19.35
C ASN A 415 17.46 -5.41 18.93
#